data_04113e6372ef228d3b546f47b246f552
#
_entry.id   04113e6372ef228d3b546f47b246f552
#
_cell.length_a   1.000
_cell.length_b   1.000
_cell.length_c   1.000
_cell.angle_alpha   90.00
_cell.angle_beta   90.00
_cell.angle_gamma   90.00
#
_symmetry.space_group_name_H-M   'P 1'
#
loop_
_entity.id
_entity.type
_entity.pdbx_description
1 polymer ?
#
loop_
_entity_poly.entity_id
_entity_poly.type
_entity_poly.pdbx_seq_one_letter_code
_entity_poly.pdbx_strand_id
1 'polypeptide(L)'
;TEYVTLKNLEVLDKWVSLSSNKYKGTVKRSVWLSEAGTCSPSYRYNDLQDQAAGFAYGWKKINNLDGIDGIQWHSWFDHLGDGVPLGLRKYSDEEYKGEAKPVWTTYQKAGTDEEDDYFEQYLERIGIKSWEGLIQDIP
;
A
#
# COMPACT_ATOMS: atom_id res chain seq x y z
N THR A 1 5.42 15.40 -11.29
CA THR A 1 4.94 14.00 -11.27
C THR A 1 3.53 13.96 -11.81
N GLU A 2 3.28 13.16 -12.84
CA GLU A 2 1.98 13.08 -13.50
C GLU A 2 0.96 12.28 -12.65
N TYR A 3 1.46 11.27 -11.95
CA TYR A 3 0.62 10.42 -11.10
C TYR A 3 1.20 10.29 -9.70
N VAL A 4 0.32 10.23 -8.70
CA VAL A 4 0.66 9.88 -7.32
C VAL A 4 0.34 8.40 -7.10
N THR A 5 1.34 7.66 -6.66
CA THR A 5 1.25 6.22 -6.37
C THR A 5 1.78 5.96 -4.95
N LEU A 6 1.70 4.72 -4.48
CA LEU A 6 2.30 4.35 -3.18
C LEU A 6 3.81 4.67 -3.11
N LYS A 7 4.48 4.79 -4.26
CA LYS A 7 5.92 5.10 -4.30
C LYS A 7 6.23 6.56 -3.96
N ASN A 8 5.34 7.50 -4.25
CA ASN A 8 5.56 8.94 -4.12
C ASN A 8 4.42 9.65 -3.38
N LEU A 9 3.90 9.02 -2.34
CA LEU A 9 2.81 9.55 -1.50
C LEU A 9 3.16 10.88 -0.82
N GLU A 10 4.43 11.20 -0.69
CA GLU A 10 4.93 12.49 -0.18
C GLU A 10 4.37 13.67 -0.99
N VAL A 11 4.11 13.47 -2.28
CA VAL A 11 3.50 14.49 -3.13
C VAL A 11 2.09 14.81 -2.65
N LEU A 12 1.29 13.78 -2.33
CA LEU A 12 -0.06 13.97 -1.77
C LEU A 12 0.00 14.59 -0.37
N ASP A 13 0.89 14.10 0.48
CA ASP A 13 1.10 14.64 1.83
C ASP A 13 1.42 16.13 1.79
N LYS A 14 2.35 16.54 0.94
CA LYS A 14 2.68 17.94 0.74
C LYS A 14 1.47 18.73 0.21
N TRP A 15 0.77 18.19 -0.79
CA TRP A 15 -0.39 18.86 -1.40
C TRP A 15 -1.49 19.15 -0.38
N VAL A 16 -1.84 18.19 0.48
CA VAL A 16 -2.87 18.39 1.52
C VAL A 16 -2.43 19.33 2.64
N SER A 17 -1.12 19.52 2.81
CA SER A 17 -0.55 20.43 3.82
C SER A 17 -0.64 21.90 3.41
N LEU A 18 -0.78 22.21 2.11
CA LEU A 18 -0.86 23.59 1.61
C LEU A 18 -2.11 24.29 2.15
N SER A 19 -1.95 25.54 2.59
CA SER A 19 -3.07 26.35 3.12
C SER A 19 -4.22 26.50 2.13
N SER A 20 -3.93 26.60 0.83
CA SER A 20 -4.92 26.65 -0.26
C SER A 20 -5.82 25.41 -0.32
N ASN A 21 -5.33 24.25 0.15
CA ASN A 21 -6.02 22.96 0.09
C ASN A 21 -6.69 22.59 1.43
N LYS A 22 -6.43 23.37 2.47
CA LYS A 22 -7.08 23.20 3.77
C LYS A 22 -8.47 23.84 3.81
N TYR A 23 -9.37 23.28 4.60
CA TYR A 23 -10.66 23.90 4.85
C TYR A 23 -10.46 25.24 5.60
N LYS A 24 -11.00 26.31 5.04
CA LYS A 24 -10.78 27.70 5.52
C LYS A 24 -9.30 28.07 5.71
N GLY A 25 -8.40 27.47 4.92
CA GLY A 25 -6.96 27.76 4.94
C GLY A 25 -6.18 27.17 6.13
N THR A 26 -6.84 26.57 7.10
CA THR A 26 -6.21 26.14 8.36
C THR A 26 -6.44 24.68 8.74
N VAL A 27 -7.62 24.12 8.44
CA VAL A 27 -7.98 22.77 8.86
C VAL A 27 -7.62 21.76 7.80
N LYS A 28 -6.72 20.81 8.10
CA LYS A 28 -6.40 19.68 7.22
C LYS A 28 -7.66 18.84 6.95
N ARG A 29 -7.88 18.49 5.70
CA ARG A 29 -8.94 17.55 5.32
C ARG A 29 -8.51 16.13 5.65
N SER A 30 -9.43 15.28 6.03
CA SER A 30 -9.18 13.85 6.15
C SER A 30 -8.98 13.25 4.75
N VAL A 31 -7.94 12.43 4.61
CA VAL A 31 -7.54 11.79 3.35
C VAL A 31 -7.48 10.28 3.54
N TRP A 32 -8.32 9.59 2.80
CA TRP A 32 -8.38 8.13 2.77
C TRP A 32 -8.08 7.63 1.36
N LEU A 33 -7.14 6.69 1.26
CA LEU A 33 -6.88 5.96 0.02
C LEU A 33 -7.92 4.83 -0.08
N SER A 34 -9.09 5.13 -0.63
CA SER A 34 -10.29 4.28 -0.53
C SER A 34 -10.27 3.06 -1.46
N GLU A 35 -9.44 3.07 -2.50
CA GLU A 35 -9.27 1.96 -3.44
C GLU A 35 -7.78 1.82 -3.76
N ALA A 36 -7.00 1.45 -2.76
CA ALA A 36 -5.56 1.32 -2.91
C ALA A 36 -5.11 -0.12 -2.74
N GLY A 37 -4.05 -0.48 -3.46
CA GLY A 37 -3.47 -1.81 -3.38
C GLY A 37 -2.29 -1.95 -4.31
N THR A 38 -1.64 -3.10 -4.22
CA THR A 38 -0.59 -3.54 -5.14
C THR A 38 -1.07 -4.78 -5.87
N CYS A 39 -0.66 -4.95 -7.12
CA CYS A 39 -1.08 -6.09 -7.93
C CYS A 39 0.00 -7.17 -8.03
N SER A 40 -0.44 -8.40 -8.32
CA SER A 40 0.43 -9.47 -8.79
C SER A 40 0.06 -9.79 -10.24
N PRO A 41 0.89 -9.46 -11.24
CA PRO A 41 0.56 -9.70 -12.66
C PRO A 41 0.25 -11.17 -12.97
N SER A 42 0.76 -12.08 -12.16
CA SER A 42 0.44 -13.51 -12.20
C SER A 42 0.51 -14.14 -10.80
N TYR A 43 0.20 -15.45 -10.72
CA TYR A 43 0.38 -16.22 -9.47
C TYR A 43 1.75 -16.89 -9.33
N ARG A 44 2.74 -16.43 -10.11
CA ARG A 44 4.13 -16.87 -9.92
C ARG A 44 4.68 -16.33 -8.62
N TYR A 45 5.58 -17.07 -8.00
CA TYR A 45 6.16 -16.75 -6.71
C TYR A 45 6.66 -15.29 -6.64
N ASN A 46 7.46 -14.85 -7.60
CA ASN A 46 8.02 -13.49 -7.60
C ASN A 46 6.94 -12.41 -7.66
N ASP A 47 5.94 -12.56 -8.53
CA ASP A 47 4.87 -11.58 -8.68
C ASP A 47 4.03 -11.45 -7.40
N LEU A 48 3.79 -12.58 -6.73
CA LEU A 48 3.08 -12.59 -5.45
C LEU A 48 3.90 -11.94 -4.31
N GLN A 49 5.22 -12.18 -4.30
CA GLN A 49 6.11 -11.54 -3.33
C GLN A 49 6.29 -10.05 -3.61
N ASP A 50 6.32 -9.63 -4.87
CA ASP A 50 6.39 -8.22 -5.25
C ASP A 50 5.12 -7.47 -4.82
N GLN A 51 3.95 -8.09 -4.94
CA GLN A 51 2.70 -7.55 -4.42
C GLN A 51 2.77 -7.31 -2.90
N ALA A 52 3.24 -8.30 -2.15
CA ALA A 52 3.36 -8.23 -0.70
C ALA A 52 4.38 -7.17 -0.26
N ALA A 53 5.55 -7.14 -0.90
CA ALA A 53 6.59 -6.15 -0.65
C ALA A 53 6.12 -4.73 -0.97
N GLY A 54 5.40 -4.56 -2.08
CA GLY A 54 4.81 -3.27 -2.46
C GLY A 54 3.80 -2.76 -1.45
N PHE A 55 2.99 -3.64 -0.86
CA PHE A 55 2.09 -3.26 0.23
C PHE A 55 2.88 -2.84 1.48
N ALA A 56 3.86 -3.63 1.92
CA ALA A 56 4.68 -3.29 3.08
C ALA A 56 5.35 -1.92 2.92
N TYR A 57 5.90 -1.64 1.73
CA TYR A 57 6.49 -0.35 1.40
C TYR A 57 5.47 0.80 1.50
N GLY A 58 4.31 0.65 0.89
CA GLY A 58 3.24 1.66 0.93
C GLY A 58 2.72 1.90 2.35
N TRP A 59 2.53 0.83 3.13
CA TRP A 59 2.11 0.91 4.53
C TRP A 59 3.10 1.67 5.39
N LYS A 60 4.40 1.35 5.30
CA LYS A 60 5.46 2.07 6.00
C LYS A 60 5.51 3.55 5.63
N LYS A 61 5.28 3.90 4.37
CA LYS A 61 5.18 5.30 3.95
C LYS A 61 3.98 5.99 4.58
N ILE A 62 2.79 5.41 4.49
CA ILE A 62 1.56 6.00 5.05
C ILE A 62 1.74 6.31 6.53
N ASN A 63 2.32 5.39 7.29
CA ASN A 63 2.55 5.58 8.73
C ASN A 63 3.58 6.66 9.08
N ASN A 64 4.37 7.12 8.11
CA ASN A 64 5.36 8.19 8.28
C ASN A 64 4.94 9.51 7.61
N LEU A 65 3.68 9.62 7.16
CA LEU A 65 3.12 10.81 6.53
C LEU A 65 1.92 11.33 7.33
N ASP A 66 1.89 12.63 7.60
CA ASP A 66 0.83 13.26 8.39
C ASP A 66 -0.44 13.54 7.58
N GLY A 67 -0.32 13.58 6.25
CA GLY A 67 -1.39 13.97 5.34
C GLY A 67 -2.39 12.87 5.02
N ILE A 68 -2.05 11.60 5.30
CA ILE A 68 -2.86 10.44 4.91
C ILE A 68 -3.36 9.75 6.19
N ASP A 69 -4.68 9.65 6.32
CA ASP A 69 -5.34 9.17 7.54
C ASP A 69 -5.68 7.67 7.49
N GLY A 70 -5.65 7.07 6.30
CA GLY A 70 -5.91 5.65 6.18
C GLY A 70 -5.90 5.11 4.76
N ILE A 71 -5.90 3.79 4.68
CA ILE A 71 -5.95 3.02 3.44
C ILE A 71 -7.01 1.94 3.56
N GLN A 72 -7.78 1.75 2.49
CA GLN A 72 -8.67 0.61 2.30
C GLN A 72 -8.16 -0.21 1.13
N TRP A 73 -7.87 -1.49 1.41
CA TRP A 73 -7.36 -2.38 0.38
C TRP A 73 -8.44 -2.70 -0.67
N HIS A 74 -8.11 -2.58 -1.92
CA HIS A 74 -8.90 -3.08 -3.04
C HIS A 74 -8.14 -4.20 -3.75
N SER A 75 -8.61 -5.45 -3.72
CA SER A 75 -9.87 -5.98 -3.24
C SER A 75 -9.66 -7.23 -2.36
N TRP A 76 -10.75 -7.87 -1.90
CA TRP A 76 -10.66 -9.10 -1.10
C TRP A 76 -10.19 -10.30 -1.92
N PHE A 77 -10.80 -10.51 -3.10
CA PHE A 77 -10.43 -11.55 -4.06
C PHE A 77 -9.99 -10.92 -5.38
N ASP A 78 -9.13 -11.65 -6.13
CA ASP A 78 -8.91 -11.32 -7.52
C ASP A 78 -10.21 -11.52 -8.30
N HIS A 79 -10.48 -10.59 -9.19
CA HIS A 79 -11.64 -10.64 -10.07
C HIS A 79 -11.19 -10.65 -11.53
N LEU A 80 -11.68 -11.63 -12.32
CA LEU A 80 -11.23 -11.79 -13.71
C LEU A 80 -11.56 -10.60 -14.62
N GLY A 81 -12.56 -9.80 -14.25
CA GLY A 81 -12.96 -8.61 -15.00
C GLY A 81 -12.13 -7.35 -14.74
N ASP A 82 -11.33 -7.31 -13.67
CA ASP A 82 -10.64 -6.09 -13.26
C ASP A 82 -9.35 -5.80 -14.07
N GLY A 83 -8.89 -6.76 -14.85
CA GLY A 83 -7.70 -6.62 -15.69
C GLY A 83 -6.37 -6.72 -14.94
N VAL A 84 -6.37 -6.53 -13.62
CA VAL A 84 -5.20 -6.65 -12.73
C VAL A 84 -5.57 -7.38 -11.43
N PRO A 85 -4.80 -8.39 -11.02
CA PRO A 85 -5.03 -9.15 -9.79
C PRO A 85 -4.63 -8.34 -8.54
N LEU A 86 -5.55 -7.58 -7.98
CA LEU A 86 -5.37 -6.74 -6.80
C LEU A 86 -5.77 -7.41 -5.49
N GLY A 87 -6.45 -8.56 -5.56
CA GLY A 87 -7.00 -9.25 -4.39
C GLY A 87 -5.94 -9.66 -3.38
N LEU A 88 -6.34 -9.72 -2.11
CA LEU A 88 -5.59 -10.38 -1.04
C LEU A 88 -5.59 -11.91 -1.22
N ARG A 89 -6.59 -12.41 -1.93
CA ARG A 89 -6.77 -13.83 -2.24
C ARG A 89 -6.88 -14.03 -3.76
N LYS A 90 -6.49 -15.20 -4.22
CA LYS A 90 -6.60 -15.57 -5.64
C LYS A 90 -8.06 -15.69 -6.07
N TYR A 91 -8.30 -15.59 -7.37
CA TYR A 91 -9.59 -15.95 -7.96
C TYR A 91 -9.95 -17.41 -7.67
N SER A 92 -11.25 -17.68 -7.49
CA SER A 92 -11.82 -19.01 -7.42
C SER A 92 -13.23 -18.98 -8.01
N ASP A 93 -13.60 -20.07 -8.71
CA ASP A 93 -14.98 -20.27 -9.19
C ASP A 93 -15.94 -20.57 -8.04
N GLU A 94 -15.42 -20.99 -6.90
CA GLU A 94 -16.21 -21.20 -5.68
C GLU A 94 -16.15 -19.95 -4.80
N GLU A 95 -17.33 -19.47 -4.41
CA GLU A 95 -17.47 -18.27 -3.60
C GLU A 95 -16.67 -18.38 -2.29
N TYR A 96 -15.84 -17.37 -2.01
CA TYR A 96 -14.99 -17.23 -0.81
C TYR A 96 -13.90 -18.31 -0.63
N LYS A 97 -13.58 -19.12 -1.65
CA LYS A 97 -12.58 -20.20 -1.53
C LYS A 97 -11.22 -19.91 -2.19
N GLY A 98 -10.98 -18.75 -2.75
CA GLY A 98 -9.67 -18.40 -3.31
C GLY A 98 -8.56 -18.50 -2.26
N GLU A 99 -7.40 -19.10 -2.62
CA GLU A 99 -6.24 -19.19 -1.74
C GLU A 99 -5.73 -17.81 -1.32
N ALA A 100 -5.28 -17.68 -0.08
CA ALA A 100 -4.60 -16.47 0.37
C ALA A 100 -3.28 -16.28 -0.38
N LYS A 101 -3.02 -15.06 -0.83
CA LYS A 101 -1.72 -14.67 -1.36
C LYS A 101 -0.78 -14.24 -0.23
N PRO A 102 0.55 -14.18 -0.42
CA PRO A 102 1.48 -13.65 0.59
C PRO A 102 1.08 -12.27 1.14
N VAL A 103 0.53 -11.40 0.31
CA VAL A 103 0.03 -10.08 0.72
C VAL A 103 -1.08 -10.15 1.77
N TRP A 104 -1.85 -11.24 1.83
CA TRP A 104 -2.84 -11.46 2.88
C TRP A 104 -2.21 -11.44 4.28
N THR A 105 -1.15 -12.24 4.47
CA THR A 105 -0.44 -12.27 5.75
C THR A 105 0.25 -10.95 6.03
N THR A 106 0.86 -10.33 5.01
CA THR A 106 1.48 -9.01 5.14
C THR A 106 0.46 -7.97 5.61
N TYR A 107 -0.74 -7.99 5.04
CA TYR A 107 -1.84 -7.11 5.44
C TYR A 107 -2.29 -7.37 6.88
N GLN A 108 -2.38 -8.65 7.30
CA GLN A 108 -2.76 -9.01 8.67
C GLN A 108 -1.71 -8.58 9.71
N LYS A 109 -0.42 -8.55 9.35
CA LYS A 109 0.66 -8.12 10.25
C LYS A 109 0.79 -6.60 10.35
N ALA A 110 0.31 -5.86 9.37
CA ALA A 110 0.35 -4.41 9.35
C ALA A 110 -0.35 -3.82 10.58
N GLY A 111 0.33 -2.92 11.30
CA GLY A 111 -0.19 -2.28 12.51
C GLY A 111 -0.20 -3.16 13.76
N THR A 112 0.43 -4.33 13.73
CA THR A 112 0.59 -5.21 14.90
C THR A 112 2.02 -5.17 15.44
N ASP A 113 2.23 -5.74 16.63
CA ASP A 113 3.57 -5.87 17.24
C ASP A 113 4.52 -6.76 16.42
N GLU A 114 3.99 -7.56 15.49
CA GLU A 114 4.75 -8.44 14.62
C GLU A 114 5.15 -7.79 13.29
N GLU A 115 4.71 -6.55 13.03
CA GLU A 115 4.90 -5.87 11.74
C GLU A 115 6.36 -5.76 11.35
N ASP A 116 7.19 -5.20 12.23
CA ASP A 116 8.60 -4.92 11.92
C ASP A 116 9.38 -6.18 11.59
N ASP A 117 9.27 -7.21 12.43
CA ASP A 117 9.91 -8.50 12.22
C ASP A 117 9.44 -9.17 10.91
N TYR A 118 8.13 -9.12 10.66
CA TYR A 118 7.57 -9.75 9.47
C TYR A 118 7.94 -9.01 8.17
N PHE A 119 7.97 -7.68 8.21
CA PHE A 119 8.27 -6.87 7.02
C PHE A 119 9.76 -6.84 6.66
N GLU A 120 10.66 -7.21 7.56
CA GLU A 120 12.11 -7.23 7.30
C GLU A 120 12.47 -8.09 6.08
N GLN A 121 11.76 -9.19 5.84
CA GLN A 121 11.94 -10.06 4.68
C GLN A 121 11.80 -9.35 3.32
N TYR A 122 11.15 -8.19 3.28
CA TYR A 122 10.90 -7.46 2.04
C TYR A 122 11.97 -6.41 1.70
N LEU A 123 12.87 -6.08 2.63
CA LEU A 123 13.88 -5.04 2.44
C LEU A 123 14.74 -5.27 1.20
N GLU A 124 15.28 -6.49 1.06
CA GLU A 124 16.12 -6.85 -0.10
C GLU A 124 15.33 -6.76 -1.41
N ARG A 125 14.09 -7.24 -1.43
CA ARG A 125 13.22 -7.21 -2.63
C ARG A 125 12.86 -5.79 -3.04
N ILE A 126 12.66 -4.90 -2.10
CA ILE A 126 12.41 -3.47 -2.33
C ILE A 126 13.69 -2.75 -2.74
N GLY A 127 14.86 -3.27 -2.38
CA GLY A 127 16.17 -2.68 -2.65
C GLY A 127 16.56 -1.60 -1.64
N ILE A 128 16.08 -1.70 -0.40
CA ILE A 128 16.41 -0.81 0.71
C ILE A 128 17.08 -1.58 1.83
N LYS A 129 17.87 -0.88 2.68
CA LYS A 129 18.58 -1.51 3.79
C LYS A 129 17.80 -1.49 5.11
N SER A 130 16.89 -0.55 5.26
CA SER A 130 16.04 -0.39 6.43
C SER A 130 14.80 0.42 6.05
N TRP A 131 13.83 0.46 6.95
CA TRP A 131 12.63 1.28 6.80
C TRP A 131 12.87 2.76 7.12
N GLU A 132 14.04 3.12 7.62
CA GLU A 132 14.41 4.51 7.87
C GLU A 132 14.67 5.26 6.56
N GLY A 133 14.29 6.52 6.51
CA GLY A 133 14.55 7.39 5.36
C GLY A 133 13.71 7.09 4.12
N LEU A 134 12.57 6.39 4.27
CA LEU A 134 11.65 6.11 3.17
C LEU A 134 11.01 7.37 2.57
N ILE A 135 10.80 8.37 3.40
CA ILE A 135 10.13 9.61 2.99
C ILE A 135 11.14 10.49 2.25
N GLN A 136 10.77 10.88 1.05
CA GLN A 136 11.59 11.76 0.21
C GLN A 136 11.17 13.21 0.40
N ASP A 137 12.14 14.10 0.47
CA ASP A 137 11.88 15.54 0.45
C ASP A 137 11.35 15.93 -0.94
N ILE A 138 10.14 16.48 -0.96
CA ILE A 138 9.52 17.01 -2.16
C ILE A 138 9.71 18.52 -2.19
N PRO A 139 10.36 19.09 -3.23
CA PRO A 139 10.61 20.51 -3.34
C PRO A 139 9.35 21.38 -3.44
#